data_9124b1547309572cbaec86e571f5503a
#
_entry.id   9124b1547309572cbaec86e571f5503a
#
_cell.length_a   1.000
_cell.length_b   1.000
_cell.length_c   1.000
_cell.angle_alpha   90.00
_cell.angle_beta   90.00
_cell.angle_gamma   90.00
#
_symmetry.space_group_name_H-M   'P 1'
#
loop_
_entity.id
_entity.type
_entity.pdbx_description
1 polymer ?
#
loop_
_entity_poly.entity_id
_entity_poly.type
_entity_poly.pdbx_seq_one_letter_code
_entity_poly.pdbx_strand_id
1 'polypeptide(L)'
;MEFVLTEQSDTRLVFMLSSNEETLKKYPFEFTLKITYAIMENVLTVGWKVENTADKSMYFSIGAHPAFMCPLNGGNQSDYKLKFDTDKDIEYYLLDGGLIDKSKTYKLSICNGYANINAGMFDRDALIVEGRQASKISLCYPDGMEYISVKTNAPLFGLWSPAGKDAPFVCVEPWYGRCDAVGFHGDLSEREYSNNLPAGEQFSAEYAVEFN
;
A
#
# COMPACT_ATOMS: atom_id res chain seq x y z
N MET A 1 -14.32 1.72 -14.92
CA MET A 1 -13.19 1.70 -15.90
C MET A 1 -12.82 0.25 -16.12
N GLU A 2 -12.63 -0.17 -17.34
CA GLU A 2 -12.29 -1.56 -17.66
C GLU A 2 -10.83 -1.66 -18.07
N PHE A 3 -10.13 -2.62 -17.47
CA PHE A 3 -8.78 -2.98 -17.88
C PHE A 3 -8.82 -4.00 -19.00
N VAL A 4 -7.90 -3.89 -19.94
CA VAL A 4 -7.71 -4.85 -21.02
C VAL A 4 -6.54 -5.75 -20.66
N LEU A 5 -6.72 -7.07 -20.73
CA LEU A 5 -5.63 -8.04 -20.62
C LEU A 5 -4.78 -7.96 -21.90
N THR A 6 -3.51 -7.55 -21.79
CA THR A 6 -2.60 -7.33 -22.92
C THR A 6 -1.52 -8.40 -23.04
N GLU A 7 -1.23 -9.11 -21.95
CA GLU A 7 -0.26 -10.21 -21.92
C GLU A 7 -0.74 -11.28 -20.94
N GLN A 8 -0.61 -12.55 -21.34
CA GLN A 8 -0.94 -13.70 -20.51
C GLN A 8 0.05 -14.85 -20.78
N SER A 9 0.60 -15.40 -19.72
CA SER A 9 1.35 -16.66 -19.71
C SER A 9 1.04 -17.43 -18.43
N ASP A 10 1.66 -18.58 -18.22
CA ASP A 10 1.45 -19.39 -17.01
C ASP A 10 1.89 -18.67 -15.72
N THR A 11 2.80 -17.72 -15.83
CA THR A 11 3.41 -17.04 -14.67
C THR A 11 3.27 -15.52 -14.72
N ARG A 12 2.59 -14.95 -15.73
CA ARG A 12 2.53 -13.50 -15.91
C ARG A 12 1.22 -13.07 -16.54
N LEU A 13 0.64 -12.00 -15.96
CA LEU A 13 -0.50 -11.28 -16.51
C LEU A 13 -0.18 -9.79 -16.58
N VAL A 14 -0.57 -9.11 -17.66
CA VAL A 14 -0.48 -7.66 -17.77
C VAL A 14 -1.83 -7.09 -18.16
N PHE A 15 -2.34 -6.23 -17.31
CA PHE A 15 -3.57 -5.47 -17.56
C PHE A 15 -3.21 -4.03 -17.89
N MET A 16 -3.93 -3.45 -18.85
CA MET A 16 -3.73 -2.08 -19.30
C MET A 16 -5.03 -1.29 -19.22
N LEU A 17 -4.92 -0.05 -18.74
CA LEU A 17 -5.96 0.96 -18.76
C LEU A 17 -5.39 2.22 -19.42
N SER A 18 -6.04 2.75 -20.44
CA SER A 18 -5.73 4.06 -21.00
C SER A 18 -6.83 5.06 -20.66
N SER A 19 -6.47 6.32 -20.55
CA SER A 19 -7.44 7.41 -20.41
C SER A 19 -8.40 7.44 -21.62
N ASN A 20 -9.62 7.86 -21.36
CA ASN A 20 -10.69 8.04 -22.35
C ASN A 20 -11.60 9.21 -21.93
N GLU A 21 -12.60 9.53 -22.71
CA GLU A 21 -13.52 10.65 -22.42
C GLU A 21 -14.17 10.55 -21.02
N GLU A 22 -14.49 9.33 -20.54
CA GLU A 22 -15.10 9.15 -19.22
C GLU A 22 -14.10 9.31 -18.07
N THR A 23 -12.86 8.88 -18.25
CA THR A 23 -11.80 9.08 -17.26
C THR A 23 -11.41 10.54 -17.16
N LEU A 24 -11.32 11.25 -18.29
CA LEU A 24 -10.94 12.66 -18.36
C LEU A 24 -11.94 13.59 -17.68
N LYS A 25 -13.22 13.22 -17.59
CA LYS A 25 -14.23 13.97 -16.81
C LYS A 25 -13.94 14.00 -15.31
N LYS A 26 -13.23 12.99 -14.76
CA LYS A 26 -12.95 12.82 -13.34
C LYS A 26 -11.50 13.12 -12.99
N TYR A 27 -10.61 12.81 -13.90
CA TYR A 27 -9.17 12.95 -13.77
C TYR A 27 -8.61 13.49 -15.09
N PRO A 28 -8.33 14.82 -15.18
CA PRO A 28 -8.13 15.52 -16.47
C PRO A 28 -6.69 15.37 -16.98
N PHE A 29 -6.14 14.18 -16.93
CA PHE A 29 -4.82 13.82 -17.46
C PHE A 29 -4.92 12.61 -18.37
N GLU A 30 -4.19 12.65 -19.47
CA GLU A 30 -4.05 11.53 -20.37
C GLU A 30 -2.93 10.63 -19.91
N PHE A 31 -3.22 9.34 -19.80
CA PHE A 31 -2.28 8.35 -19.29
C PHE A 31 -2.51 6.95 -19.83
N THR A 32 -1.48 6.13 -19.73
CA THR A 32 -1.60 4.68 -19.80
C THR A 32 -1.07 4.09 -18.50
N LEU A 33 -1.87 3.22 -17.86
CA LEU A 33 -1.50 2.44 -16.69
C LEU A 33 -1.41 0.97 -17.08
N LYS A 34 -0.27 0.34 -16.81
CA LYS A 34 -0.11 -1.12 -16.87
C LYS A 34 0.07 -1.67 -15.47
N ILE A 35 -0.66 -2.74 -15.16
CA ILE A 35 -0.51 -3.50 -13.92
C ILE A 35 -0.03 -4.90 -14.33
N THR A 36 1.13 -5.28 -13.80
CA THR A 36 1.74 -6.59 -14.04
C THR A 36 1.63 -7.44 -12.79
N TYR A 37 1.17 -8.66 -12.94
CA TYR A 37 1.26 -9.72 -11.94
C TYR A 37 2.23 -10.77 -12.47
N ALA A 38 3.26 -11.11 -11.70
CA ALA A 38 4.22 -12.14 -12.08
C ALA A 38 4.51 -13.05 -10.88
N ILE A 39 4.51 -14.36 -11.12
CA ILE A 39 4.82 -15.37 -10.10
C ILE A 39 6.13 -16.04 -10.46
N MET A 40 7.04 -16.11 -9.50
CA MET A 40 8.27 -16.87 -9.59
C MET A 40 8.47 -17.61 -8.26
N GLU A 41 8.44 -18.93 -8.29
CA GLU A 41 8.49 -19.80 -7.11
C GLU A 41 7.38 -19.41 -6.12
N ASN A 42 7.73 -18.99 -4.90
CA ASN A 42 6.82 -18.57 -3.84
C ASN A 42 6.63 -17.04 -3.75
N VAL A 43 6.99 -16.30 -4.80
CA VAL A 43 6.91 -14.84 -4.82
C VAL A 43 5.95 -14.37 -5.90
N LEU A 44 4.94 -13.59 -5.51
CA LEU A 44 4.08 -12.80 -6.40
C LEU A 44 4.59 -11.37 -6.44
N THR A 45 5.04 -10.90 -7.59
CA THR A 45 5.36 -9.49 -7.82
C THR A 45 4.18 -8.78 -8.50
N VAL A 46 3.80 -7.63 -7.97
CA VAL A 46 2.81 -6.73 -8.57
C VAL A 46 3.49 -5.42 -8.90
N GLY A 47 3.52 -5.11 -10.20
CA GLY A 47 4.20 -3.91 -10.71
C GLY A 47 3.22 -2.95 -11.38
N TRP A 48 3.51 -1.66 -11.26
CA TRP A 48 2.80 -0.58 -11.96
C TRP A 48 3.75 0.13 -12.90
N LYS A 49 3.25 0.45 -14.08
CA LYS A 49 3.88 1.37 -15.02
C LYS A 49 2.85 2.39 -15.44
N VAL A 50 3.09 3.64 -15.07
CA VAL A 50 2.26 4.79 -15.45
C VAL A 50 3.03 5.60 -16.50
N GLU A 51 2.42 5.86 -17.63
CA GLU A 51 2.97 6.70 -18.69
C GLU A 51 2.07 7.95 -18.85
N ASN A 52 2.69 9.11 -18.78
CA ASN A 52 2.02 10.36 -19.09
C ASN A 52 2.00 10.55 -20.60
N THR A 53 0.83 10.40 -21.23
CA THR A 53 0.67 10.54 -22.68
C THR A 53 0.23 11.95 -23.11
N ALA A 54 0.04 12.87 -22.13
CA ALA A 54 -0.27 14.27 -22.38
C ALA A 54 0.97 15.12 -22.68
N ASP A 55 0.74 16.35 -23.08
CA ASP A 55 1.76 17.38 -23.33
C ASP A 55 2.12 18.24 -22.11
N LYS A 56 1.55 17.91 -20.95
CA LYS A 56 1.73 18.61 -19.67
C LYS A 56 2.03 17.63 -18.53
N SER A 57 2.60 18.10 -17.44
CA SER A 57 2.81 17.31 -16.25
C SER A 57 1.49 16.79 -15.69
N MET A 58 1.48 15.54 -15.22
CA MET A 58 0.36 14.94 -14.49
C MET A 58 0.74 14.66 -13.04
N TYR A 59 -0.26 14.66 -12.17
CA TYR A 59 -0.10 14.38 -10.75
C TYR A 59 -1.00 13.21 -10.36
N PHE A 60 -0.47 12.25 -9.61
CA PHE A 60 -1.23 11.06 -9.23
C PHE A 60 -0.73 10.43 -7.94
N SER A 61 -1.56 9.57 -7.38
CA SER A 61 -1.20 8.61 -6.34
C SER A 61 -1.54 7.21 -6.83
N ILE A 62 -0.71 6.24 -6.46
CA ILE A 62 -0.94 4.84 -6.76
C ILE A 62 -0.49 3.99 -5.57
N GLY A 63 -1.15 2.86 -5.34
CA GLY A 63 -0.82 1.93 -4.28
C GLY A 63 -1.62 0.66 -4.39
N ALA A 64 -1.36 -0.27 -3.47
CA ALA A 64 -2.11 -1.51 -3.34
C ALA A 64 -2.78 -1.61 -1.97
N HIS A 65 -3.78 -2.48 -1.90
CA HIS A 65 -4.52 -2.78 -0.69
C HIS A 65 -4.65 -4.30 -0.50
N PRO A 66 -3.52 -5.05 -0.51
CA PRO A 66 -3.58 -6.49 -0.32
C PRO A 66 -3.96 -6.83 1.11
N ALA A 67 -4.88 -7.78 1.25
CA ALA A 67 -5.35 -8.32 2.52
C ALA A 67 -4.90 -9.78 2.67
N PHE A 68 -4.42 -10.11 3.84
CA PHE A 68 -3.92 -11.45 4.16
C PHE A 68 -4.65 -12.02 5.36
N MET A 69 -5.01 -13.31 5.29
CA MET A 69 -5.67 -13.99 6.41
C MET A 69 -4.87 -13.84 7.70
N CYS A 70 -5.53 -13.35 8.73
CA CYS A 70 -5.00 -13.22 10.08
C CYS A 70 -6.19 -13.21 11.07
N PRO A 71 -6.43 -14.26 11.84
CA PRO A 71 -5.63 -15.49 11.97
C PRO A 71 -5.65 -16.39 10.73
N LEU A 72 -4.53 -17.11 10.44
CA LEU A 72 -4.48 -18.08 9.35
C LEU A 72 -4.94 -19.47 9.83
N ASN A 73 -4.50 -19.91 11.00
CA ASN A 73 -4.77 -21.26 11.55
C ASN A 73 -5.62 -21.21 12.84
N GLY A 74 -6.62 -20.32 12.89
CA GLY A 74 -7.48 -20.14 14.06
C GLY A 74 -6.85 -19.28 15.17
N GLY A 75 -7.53 -19.14 16.31
CA GLY A 75 -7.19 -18.17 17.35
C GLY A 75 -7.75 -16.78 17.06
N ASN A 76 -7.19 -15.77 17.71
CA ASN A 76 -7.56 -14.38 17.49
C ASN A 76 -6.46 -13.66 16.69
N GLN A 77 -6.82 -12.60 16.01
CA GLN A 77 -5.85 -11.75 15.32
C GLN A 77 -4.76 -11.23 16.26
N SER A 78 -5.11 -10.93 17.53
CA SER A 78 -4.19 -10.49 18.59
C SER A 78 -3.18 -11.53 19.07
N ASP A 79 -3.32 -12.78 18.69
CA ASP A 79 -2.34 -13.83 19.00
C ASP A 79 -1.16 -13.80 18.00
N TYR A 80 -1.37 -13.15 16.85
CA TYR A 80 -0.42 -13.05 15.75
C TYR A 80 0.48 -11.80 15.89
N LYS A 81 1.54 -11.75 15.10
CA LYS A 81 2.53 -10.66 15.17
C LYS A 81 2.81 -10.09 13.79
N LEU A 82 3.20 -8.83 13.78
CA LEU A 82 3.88 -8.19 12.67
C LEU A 82 5.39 -8.31 12.87
N LYS A 83 6.14 -8.49 11.79
CA LYS A 83 7.60 -8.42 11.81
C LYS A 83 8.09 -7.44 10.77
N PHE A 84 9.06 -6.65 11.15
CA PHE A 84 9.68 -5.60 10.32
C PHE A 84 11.17 -5.88 10.16
N ASP A 85 11.77 -5.40 9.08
CA ASP A 85 13.22 -5.43 8.84
C ASP A 85 13.96 -4.29 9.57
N THR A 86 13.45 -3.88 10.73
CA THR A 86 14.03 -2.86 11.60
C THR A 86 13.76 -3.19 13.06
N ASP A 87 14.68 -2.78 13.95
CA ASP A 87 14.51 -2.83 15.41
C ASP A 87 14.11 -1.48 16.01
N LYS A 88 13.91 -0.45 15.18
CA LYS A 88 13.43 0.85 15.61
C LYS A 88 11.92 0.86 15.69
N ASP A 89 11.37 1.55 16.69
CA ASP A 89 9.94 1.82 16.75
C ASP A 89 9.46 2.48 15.44
N ILE A 90 8.29 2.06 14.97
CA ILE A 90 7.64 2.62 13.78
C ILE A 90 6.76 3.78 14.19
N GLU A 91 7.03 4.95 13.64
CA GLU A 91 6.18 6.13 13.81
C GLU A 91 5.05 6.11 12.76
N TYR A 92 3.83 6.42 13.21
CA TYR A 92 2.67 6.43 12.33
C TYR A 92 1.69 7.56 12.67
N TYR A 93 0.85 7.88 11.72
CA TYR A 93 -0.28 8.79 11.85
C TYR A 93 -1.60 8.02 11.77
N LEU A 94 -2.65 8.65 12.25
CA LEU A 94 -4.03 8.15 12.16
C LEU A 94 -4.87 9.07 11.27
N LEU A 95 -6.06 8.60 10.91
CA LEU A 95 -7.03 9.37 10.15
C LEU A 95 -8.01 10.11 11.05
N ASP A 96 -8.41 11.30 10.62
CA ASP A 96 -9.57 12.03 11.10
C ASP A 96 -10.49 12.34 9.91
N GLY A 97 -11.67 11.73 9.88
CA GLY A 97 -12.62 11.89 8.78
C GLY A 97 -12.10 11.47 7.39
N GLY A 98 -11.16 10.51 7.32
CA GLY A 98 -10.54 10.06 6.07
C GLY A 98 -9.34 10.91 5.61
N LEU A 99 -8.94 11.92 6.39
CA LEU A 99 -7.77 12.75 6.17
C LEU A 99 -6.68 12.38 7.17
N ILE A 100 -5.40 12.48 6.78
CA ILE A 100 -4.32 12.21 7.72
C ILE A 100 -4.21 13.32 8.77
N ASP A 101 -4.25 12.94 10.06
CA ASP A 101 -4.04 13.85 11.18
C ASP A 101 -2.56 13.89 11.56
N LYS A 102 -1.88 14.95 11.16
CA LYS A 102 -0.45 15.19 11.47
C LYS A 102 -0.23 15.94 12.79
N SER A 103 -1.28 16.25 13.54
CA SER A 103 -1.18 16.93 14.83
C SER A 103 -0.52 16.07 15.90
N LYS A 104 -0.55 14.74 15.74
CA LYS A 104 0.02 13.79 16.68
C LYS A 104 0.67 12.61 15.96
N THR A 105 1.91 12.32 16.33
CA THR A 105 2.63 11.11 15.93
C THR A 105 2.43 10.02 17.00
N TYR A 106 2.15 8.82 16.55
CA TYR A 106 2.03 7.61 17.38
C TYR A 106 3.22 6.70 17.14
N LYS A 107 3.45 5.73 18.03
CA LYS A 107 4.54 4.77 17.93
C LYS A 107 4.03 3.35 18.08
N LEU A 108 4.45 2.48 17.17
CA LEU A 108 4.35 1.05 17.29
C LEU A 108 5.69 0.53 17.79
N SER A 109 5.71 0.04 19.03
CA SER A 109 6.94 -0.46 19.65
C SER A 109 7.39 -1.74 19.00
N ILE A 110 8.67 -1.79 18.61
CA ILE A 110 9.33 -2.93 18.00
C ILE A 110 10.30 -3.56 19.01
N CYS A 111 10.22 -4.88 19.14
CA CYS A 111 11.15 -5.65 19.96
C CYS A 111 11.69 -6.83 19.14
N ASN A 112 12.99 -6.85 18.87
CA ASN A 112 13.66 -7.86 18.01
C ASN A 112 12.98 -8.00 16.64
N GLY A 113 12.59 -6.87 16.03
CA GLY A 113 11.87 -6.82 14.76
C GLY A 113 10.37 -7.07 14.85
N TYR A 114 9.81 -7.43 16.01
CA TYR A 114 8.40 -7.80 16.14
C TYR A 114 7.56 -6.70 16.81
N ALA A 115 6.31 -6.59 16.34
CA ALA A 115 5.22 -5.91 17.02
C ALA A 115 4.03 -6.86 17.21
N ASN A 116 3.36 -6.77 18.37
CA ASN A 116 2.12 -7.51 18.59
C ASN A 116 0.96 -6.80 17.92
N ILE A 117 0.04 -7.55 17.33
CA ILE A 117 -1.24 -7.05 16.89
C ILE A 117 -2.14 -6.96 18.14
N ASN A 118 -2.30 -5.77 18.68
CA ASN A 118 -3.09 -5.57 19.90
C ASN A 118 -4.58 -5.43 19.56
N ALA A 119 -5.44 -5.86 20.48
CA ALA A 119 -6.87 -5.58 20.39
C ALA A 119 -7.08 -4.06 20.28
N GLY A 120 -7.92 -3.63 19.33
CA GLY A 120 -8.17 -2.22 19.08
C GLY A 120 -7.07 -1.47 18.31
N MET A 121 -6.03 -2.16 17.82
CA MET A 121 -4.96 -1.55 17.01
C MET A 121 -5.50 -0.73 15.83
N PHE A 122 -6.57 -1.20 15.23
CA PHE A 122 -7.20 -0.62 14.04
C PHE A 122 -8.52 0.12 14.33
N ASP A 123 -8.87 0.38 15.61
CA ASP A 123 -10.15 1.04 15.99
C ASP A 123 -10.28 2.45 15.41
N ARG A 124 -9.17 3.09 15.09
CA ARG A 124 -9.08 4.41 14.49
C ARG A 124 -8.64 4.38 13.04
N ASP A 125 -9.04 3.32 12.31
CA ASP A 125 -8.69 3.10 10.90
C ASP A 125 -7.21 2.70 10.70
N ALA A 126 -6.63 2.97 9.53
CA ALA A 126 -5.29 2.57 9.17
C ALA A 126 -4.19 3.27 10.00
N LEU A 127 -3.13 2.53 10.31
CA LEU A 127 -1.87 3.10 10.76
C LEU A 127 -1.09 3.52 9.51
N ILE A 128 -0.90 4.83 9.32
CA ILE A 128 -0.21 5.39 8.14
C ILE A 128 1.25 5.64 8.49
N VAL A 129 2.14 4.86 7.89
CA VAL A 129 3.58 4.94 8.10
C VAL A 129 4.22 5.67 6.92
N GLU A 130 4.83 6.83 7.20
CA GLU A 130 5.54 7.65 6.23
C GLU A 130 7.07 7.45 6.36
N GLY A 131 7.82 7.81 5.32
CA GLY A 131 9.28 7.92 5.38
C GLY A 131 10.03 6.61 5.21
N ARG A 132 9.42 5.59 4.63
CA ARG A 132 10.05 4.27 4.35
C ARG A 132 10.76 3.69 5.58
N GLN A 133 10.06 3.61 6.70
CA GLN A 133 10.64 3.13 7.96
C GLN A 133 10.91 1.63 7.98
N ALA A 134 10.30 0.86 7.06
CA ALA A 134 10.58 -0.55 6.81
C ALA A 134 10.41 -0.84 5.31
N SER A 135 11.11 -1.85 4.80
CA SER A 135 11.01 -2.34 3.42
C SER A 135 10.46 -3.77 3.33
N LYS A 136 10.41 -4.49 4.43
CA LYS A 136 9.78 -5.80 4.58
C LYS A 136 8.87 -5.80 5.79
N ILE A 137 7.60 -6.14 5.58
CA ILE A 137 6.59 -6.31 6.62
C ILE A 137 6.02 -7.72 6.48
N SER A 138 6.09 -8.50 7.55
CA SER A 138 5.58 -9.88 7.56
C SER A 138 4.48 -10.06 8.58
N LEU A 139 3.51 -10.93 8.25
CA LEU A 139 2.60 -11.51 9.22
C LEU A 139 3.19 -12.83 9.72
N CYS A 140 3.16 -13.00 11.04
CA CYS A 140 3.75 -14.13 11.72
C CYS A 140 2.73 -14.86 12.56
N TYR A 141 2.88 -16.17 12.66
CA TYR A 141 2.18 -17.01 13.64
C TYR A 141 2.49 -16.56 15.08
N PRO A 142 1.73 -17.04 16.08
CA PRO A 142 1.99 -16.72 17.49
C PRO A 142 3.40 -17.04 17.97
N ASP A 143 4.04 -18.09 17.43
CA ASP A 143 5.42 -18.48 17.72
C ASP A 143 6.48 -17.56 17.06
N GLY A 144 6.05 -16.66 16.17
CA GLY A 144 6.91 -15.72 15.45
C GLY A 144 7.38 -16.20 14.07
N MET A 145 6.98 -17.39 13.62
CA MET A 145 7.32 -17.86 12.27
C MET A 145 6.54 -17.04 11.24
N GLU A 146 7.26 -16.48 10.26
CA GLU A 146 6.66 -15.73 9.15
C GLU A 146 5.89 -16.68 8.23
N TYR A 147 4.65 -16.32 7.83
CA TYR A 147 3.90 -17.07 6.82
C TYR A 147 3.65 -16.29 5.55
N ILE A 148 3.68 -14.95 5.62
CA ILE A 148 3.61 -14.08 4.44
C ILE A 148 4.41 -12.81 4.69
N SER A 149 5.05 -12.32 3.64
CA SER A 149 5.85 -11.09 3.71
C SER A 149 5.54 -10.19 2.54
N VAL A 150 5.39 -8.89 2.80
CA VAL A 150 5.30 -7.85 1.76
C VAL A 150 6.62 -7.11 1.72
N LYS A 151 7.26 -7.10 0.56
CA LYS A 151 8.50 -6.35 0.29
C LYS A 151 8.18 -5.17 -0.63
N THR A 152 8.61 -3.98 -0.27
CA THR A 152 8.32 -2.77 -1.03
C THR A 152 9.38 -1.70 -0.84
N ASN A 153 9.53 -0.85 -1.87
CA ASN A 153 10.30 0.40 -1.82
C ASN A 153 9.39 1.64 -1.76
N ALA A 154 8.11 1.45 -1.46
CA ALA A 154 7.16 2.54 -1.35
C ALA A 154 7.58 3.55 -0.26
N PRO A 155 7.38 4.85 -0.46
CA PRO A 155 7.69 5.87 0.54
C PRO A 155 6.78 5.80 1.78
N LEU A 156 5.62 5.13 1.64
CA LEU A 156 4.65 4.93 2.72
C LEU A 156 4.08 3.51 2.66
N PHE A 157 3.56 3.08 3.80
CA PHE A 157 2.68 1.92 3.82
C PHE A 157 1.57 2.10 4.87
N GLY A 158 0.44 1.45 4.62
CA GLY A 158 -0.67 1.33 5.56
C GLY A 158 -0.69 -0.04 6.22
N LEU A 159 -1.09 -0.08 7.49
CA LEU A 159 -1.50 -1.30 8.18
C LEU A 159 -2.96 -1.15 8.58
N TRP A 160 -3.81 -2.12 8.21
CA TRP A 160 -5.23 -1.96 8.42
C TRP A 160 -5.99 -3.28 8.60
N SER A 161 -7.04 -3.20 9.39
CA SER A 161 -8.13 -4.19 9.45
C SER A 161 -9.41 -3.44 9.82
N PRO A 162 -10.61 -3.88 9.39
CA PRO A 162 -11.85 -3.16 9.69
C PRO A 162 -12.13 -3.06 11.19
N ALA A 163 -12.27 -1.83 11.69
CA ALA A 163 -12.54 -1.55 13.08
C ALA A 163 -13.81 -2.24 13.59
N GLY A 164 -13.72 -2.92 14.74
CA GLY A 164 -14.84 -3.52 15.44
C GLY A 164 -15.60 -4.60 14.67
N LYS A 165 -15.00 -5.20 13.62
CA LYS A 165 -15.67 -6.22 12.79
C LYS A 165 -15.08 -7.62 12.91
N ASP A 166 -14.05 -7.82 13.74
CA ASP A 166 -13.33 -9.10 13.88
C ASP A 166 -13.02 -9.75 12.51
N ALA A 167 -12.67 -8.90 11.52
CA ALA A 167 -12.39 -9.36 10.18
C ALA A 167 -11.14 -10.25 10.20
N PRO A 168 -11.17 -11.44 9.56
CA PRO A 168 -10.09 -12.41 9.67
C PRO A 168 -8.92 -12.09 8.71
N PHE A 169 -8.52 -10.84 8.62
CA PHE A 169 -7.41 -10.41 7.77
C PHE A 169 -6.75 -9.14 8.28
N VAL A 170 -5.49 -8.95 7.88
CA VAL A 170 -4.73 -7.70 8.03
C VAL A 170 -4.24 -7.28 6.66
N CYS A 171 -4.35 -6.00 6.35
CA CYS A 171 -3.79 -5.39 5.16
C CYS A 171 -2.39 -4.85 5.43
N VAL A 172 -1.49 -5.05 4.47
CA VAL A 172 -0.16 -4.42 4.42
C VAL A 172 -0.07 -3.73 3.07
N GLU A 173 -0.20 -2.42 3.08
CA GLU A 173 -0.55 -1.64 1.91
C GLU A 173 0.60 -0.73 1.46
N PRO A 174 1.38 -1.10 0.41
CA PRO A 174 2.41 -0.22 -0.12
C PRO A 174 1.79 0.94 -0.91
N TRP A 175 2.21 2.19 -0.60
CA TRP A 175 1.64 3.38 -1.18
C TRP A 175 2.68 4.33 -1.77
N TYR A 176 2.40 4.81 -2.99
CA TYR A 176 3.07 5.91 -3.68
C TYR A 176 2.08 7.08 -3.80
N GLY A 177 1.77 7.67 -2.66
CA GLY A 177 0.78 8.71 -2.45
C GLY A 177 -0.20 8.33 -1.35
N ARG A 178 -0.89 9.32 -0.78
CA ARG A 178 -1.88 9.14 0.27
C ARG A 178 -3.01 10.17 0.18
N CYS A 179 -3.99 10.08 1.08
CA CYS A 179 -5.03 11.09 1.24
C CYS A 179 -4.46 12.45 1.66
N ASP A 180 -5.29 13.48 1.60
CA ASP A 180 -4.95 14.81 2.07
C ASP A 180 -4.73 14.83 3.58
N ALA A 181 -3.98 15.81 4.06
CA ALA A 181 -3.87 16.09 5.48
C ALA A 181 -5.05 16.96 5.94
N VAL A 182 -5.41 16.83 7.22
CA VAL A 182 -6.38 17.73 7.87
C VAL A 182 -5.93 19.18 7.66
N GLY A 183 -6.84 20.02 7.14
CA GLY A 183 -6.55 21.41 6.83
C GLY A 183 -5.81 21.67 5.53
N PHE A 184 -5.55 20.65 4.71
CA PHE A 184 -5.06 20.86 3.36
C PHE A 184 -6.18 21.38 2.45
N HIS A 185 -5.86 22.46 1.68
CA HIS A 185 -6.79 23.11 0.75
C HIS A 185 -6.13 23.40 -0.61
N GLY A 186 -4.97 22.81 -0.87
CA GLY A 186 -4.21 22.99 -2.11
C GLY A 186 -4.66 22.07 -3.23
N ASP A 187 -4.02 22.21 -4.37
CA ASP A 187 -4.22 21.36 -5.53
C ASP A 187 -3.49 20.01 -5.38
N LEU A 188 -3.84 19.04 -6.24
CA LEU A 188 -3.20 17.73 -6.28
C LEU A 188 -1.66 17.83 -6.47
N SER A 189 -1.18 18.86 -7.14
CA SER A 189 0.25 19.15 -7.33
C SER A 189 0.98 19.54 -6.05
N GLU A 190 0.26 20.04 -5.04
CA GLU A 190 0.80 20.50 -3.76
C GLU A 190 0.62 19.45 -2.65
N ARG A 191 -0.12 18.38 -2.94
CA ARG A 191 -0.35 17.28 -1.99
C ARG A 191 0.98 16.60 -1.65
N GLU A 192 1.25 16.41 -0.38
CA GLU A 192 2.39 15.61 0.07
C GLU A 192 2.32 14.18 -0.51
N TYR A 193 3.46 13.67 -0.96
CA TYR A 193 3.60 12.36 -1.62
C TYR A 193 2.82 12.21 -2.94
N SER A 194 2.30 13.29 -3.53
CA SER A 194 1.80 13.23 -4.91
C SER A 194 2.96 12.96 -5.87
N ASN A 195 2.78 12.03 -6.79
CA ASN A 195 3.77 11.81 -7.86
C ASN A 195 3.58 12.88 -8.93
N ASN A 196 4.65 13.56 -9.30
CA ASN A 196 4.69 14.46 -10.44
C ASN A 196 5.39 13.75 -11.61
N LEU A 197 4.69 13.63 -12.72
CA LEU A 197 5.19 12.96 -13.92
C LEU A 197 5.15 13.93 -15.11
N PRO A 198 6.29 14.42 -15.59
CA PRO A 198 6.38 15.29 -16.75
C PRO A 198 5.77 14.66 -18.01
N ALA A 199 5.47 15.49 -19.01
CA ALA A 199 4.96 15.08 -20.31
C ALA A 199 5.87 14.02 -20.96
N GLY A 200 5.30 12.91 -21.43
CA GLY A 200 6.01 11.82 -22.09
C GLY A 200 6.87 10.93 -21.16
N GLU A 201 6.94 11.23 -19.86
CA GLU A 201 7.71 10.45 -18.90
C GLU A 201 6.95 9.24 -18.37
N GLN A 202 7.69 8.32 -17.74
CA GLN A 202 7.16 7.10 -17.18
C GLN A 202 7.53 6.96 -15.70
N PHE A 203 6.58 6.50 -14.91
CA PHE A 203 6.77 6.08 -13.53
C PHE A 203 6.67 4.54 -13.47
N SER A 204 7.54 3.92 -12.69
CA SER A 204 7.48 2.48 -12.43
C SER A 204 7.72 2.20 -10.96
N ALA A 205 6.90 1.31 -10.40
CA ALA A 205 7.03 0.84 -9.03
C ALA A 205 6.48 -0.58 -8.91
N GLU A 206 6.88 -1.28 -7.86
CA GLU A 206 6.43 -2.64 -7.59
C GLU A 206 6.45 -2.96 -6.10
N TYR A 207 5.75 -4.02 -5.74
CA TYR A 207 5.91 -4.71 -4.46
C TYR A 207 5.85 -6.23 -4.70
N ALA A 208 6.40 -6.98 -3.76
CA ALA A 208 6.39 -8.42 -3.81
C ALA A 208 5.72 -9.01 -2.56
N VAL A 209 4.96 -10.07 -2.77
CA VAL A 209 4.37 -10.90 -1.72
C VAL A 209 5.07 -12.25 -1.74
N GLU A 210 5.74 -12.59 -0.65
CA GLU A 210 6.45 -13.86 -0.46
C GLU A 210 5.63 -14.77 0.46
N PHE A 211 5.33 -15.96 0.00
CA PHE A 211 4.63 -17.02 0.74
C PHE A 211 5.69 -17.91 1.41
N ASN A 212 5.81 -17.83 2.74
CA ASN A 212 6.83 -18.53 3.53
C ASN A 212 6.36 -19.90 4.03
#